data_1a3fe05b3313d73d1ba94d3b496ebe8d
#
_entry.id   1a3fe05b3313d73d1ba94d3b496ebe8d
#
_cell.length_a   1.000
_cell.length_b   1.000
_cell.length_c   1.000
_cell.angle_alpha   90.00
_cell.angle_beta   90.00
_cell.angle_gamma   90.00
#
_symmetry.space_group_name_H-M   'P 1'
#
loop_
_entity.id
_entity.type
_entity.pdbx_description
1 polymer ?
#
loop_
_entity_poly.entity_id
_entity_poly.type
_entity_poly.pdbx_seq_one_letter_code
_entity_poly.pdbx_strand_id
1 'polypeptide(L)'
;MRHLLAAAALALVGTAPLLAQGLPTTAPGQKNASLITGGTYEADPNHTLVEWELNHLGFSPYFGIFGDITGTLQLDPKAPQNAKVSVKIPISKVTTASAGLTAHLLRAPKEAGGKPDFFGPSPADATFVSTSVKPTGPGKANVTGNLTFNGVTKPVTLATTFYGAGKMPAQMGGSENVGFEATTTIKRSDFGFGSMIPLLSDEVKLKIAAAFTKK
;
A
#
# COMPACT_ATOMS: atom_id res chain seq x y z
N MET A 1 54.29 -33.28 -56.13
CA MET A 1 53.89 -32.88 -54.76
C MET A 1 52.99 -31.63 -54.88
N ARG A 2 51.75 -31.80 -54.69
CA ARG A 2 50.73 -30.70 -54.79
C ARG A 2 50.28 -30.35 -53.37
N HIS A 3 50.61 -29.15 -52.89
CA HIS A 3 50.17 -28.64 -51.61
C HIS A 3 48.76 -28.04 -51.76
N LEU A 4 47.77 -28.64 -51.13
CA LEU A 4 46.45 -28.13 -50.94
C LEU A 4 46.45 -27.15 -49.74
N LEU A 5 46.25 -25.87 -50.00
CA LEU A 5 45.97 -24.84 -48.98
C LEU A 5 44.50 -24.86 -48.66
N ALA A 6 44.13 -25.29 -47.45
CA ALA A 6 42.76 -25.17 -46.97
C ALA A 6 42.60 -23.78 -46.35
N ALA A 7 41.75 -22.97 -46.95
CA ALA A 7 41.34 -21.67 -46.39
C ALA A 7 40.22 -21.89 -45.35
N ALA A 8 40.52 -21.65 -44.08
CA ALA A 8 39.53 -21.62 -43.02
C ALA A 8 38.79 -20.27 -43.04
N ALA A 9 37.50 -20.28 -43.42
CA ALA A 9 36.63 -19.12 -43.32
C ALA A 9 36.20 -18.92 -41.88
N LEU A 10 36.69 -17.86 -41.22
CA LEU A 10 36.29 -17.45 -39.87
C LEU A 10 34.93 -16.73 -39.98
N ALA A 11 33.85 -17.41 -39.61
CA ALA A 11 32.56 -16.78 -39.49
C ALA A 11 32.55 -15.82 -38.29
N LEU A 12 32.58 -14.51 -38.55
CA LEU A 12 32.30 -13.48 -37.53
C LEU A 12 30.82 -13.58 -37.19
N VAL A 13 30.51 -14.21 -36.04
CA VAL A 13 29.20 -14.07 -35.41
C VAL A 13 29.14 -12.65 -34.86
N GLY A 14 28.46 -11.77 -35.60
CA GLY A 14 28.20 -10.42 -35.15
C GLY A 14 27.25 -10.47 -33.93
N THR A 15 27.77 -10.23 -32.73
CA THR A 15 26.96 -9.92 -31.56
C THR A 15 26.31 -8.57 -31.81
N ALA A 16 25.04 -8.59 -32.20
CA ALA A 16 24.25 -7.36 -32.20
C ALA A 16 24.32 -6.75 -30.77
N PRO A 17 24.63 -5.45 -30.62
CA PRO A 17 24.60 -4.83 -29.33
C PRO A 17 23.19 -4.96 -28.79
N LEU A 18 23.02 -5.59 -27.61
CA LEU A 18 21.82 -5.46 -26.82
C LEU A 18 21.69 -3.96 -26.53
N LEU A 19 20.86 -3.28 -27.31
CA LEU A 19 20.52 -1.89 -27.04
C LEU A 19 19.93 -1.90 -25.61
N ALA A 20 20.67 -1.36 -24.67
CA ALA A 20 20.18 -1.07 -23.33
C ALA A 20 18.98 -0.13 -23.54
N GLN A 21 17.77 -0.69 -23.51
CA GLN A 21 16.55 0.11 -23.55
C GLN A 21 16.59 0.94 -22.26
N GLY A 22 16.94 2.23 -22.40
CA GLY A 22 17.07 3.14 -21.29
C GLY A 22 15.77 3.19 -20.49
N LEU A 23 15.89 3.50 -19.20
CA LEU A 23 14.73 3.76 -18.36
C LEU A 23 13.86 4.84 -19.00
N PRO A 24 12.53 4.79 -18.85
CA PRO A 24 11.65 5.81 -19.39
C PRO A 24 12.02 7.19 -18.85
N THR A 25 12.04 8.19 -19.72
CA THR A 25 12.35 9.58 -19.37
C THR A 25 11.18 10.32 -18.71
N THR A 26 10.00 9.71 -18.73
CA THR A 26 8.78 10.25 -18.10
C THR A 26 8.13 9.16 -17.24
N ALA A 27 7.47 9.58 -16.14
CA ALA A 27 6.73 8.66 -15.29
C ALA A 27 5.60 7.98 -16.09
N PRO A 28 5.47 6.64 -16.04
CA PRO A 28 4.40 5.92 -16.76
C PRO A 28 3.01 6.19 -16.18
N GLY A 29 2.92 6.55 -14.90
CA GLY A 29 1.66 6.90 -14.24
C GLY A 29 1.26 8.34 -14.49
N GLN A 30 0.00 8.58 -14.89
CA GLN A 30 -0.57 9.89 -15.14
C GLN A 30 -1.96 10.01 -14.49
N LYS A 31 -2.41 11.24 -14.22
CA LYS A 31 -3.79 11.50 -13.72
C LYS A 31 -4.86 11.30 -14.80
N ASN A 32 -4.83 10.13 -15.42
CA ASN A 32 -5.74 9.75 -16.49
C ASN A 32 -6.19 8.30 -16.31
N ALA A 33 -7.42 8.09 -15.88
CA ALA A 33 -7.99 6.76 -15.66
C ALA A 33 -8.23 5.97 -16.97
N SER A 34 -8.24 6.63 -18.15
CA SER A 34 -8.40 5.93 -19.42
C SER A 34 -7.18 5.12 -19.86
N LEU A 35 -6.06 5.26 -19.14
CA LEU A 35 -4.83 4.49 -19.41
C LEU A 35 -4.87 3.06 -18.88
N ILE A 36 -5.93 2.67 -18.18
CA ILE A 36 -6.17 1.32 -17.70
C ILE A 36 -7.49 0.76 -18.19
N THR A 37 -7.56 -0.56 -18.33
CA THR A 37 -8.74 -1.24 -18.87
C THR A 37 -9.73 -1.68 -17.80
N GLY A 38 -9.34 -1.59 -16.53
CA GLY A 38 -10.15 -2.10 -15.42
C GLY A 38 -9.99 -3.61 -15.18
N GLY A 39 -10.74 -4.14 -14.24
CA GLY A 39 -10.70 -5.54 -13.82
C GLY A 39 -10.22 -5.70 -12.38
N THR A 40 -9.53 -6.80 -12.08
CA THR A 40 -8.98 -7.09 -10.76
C THR A 40 -7.51 -6.69 -10.69
N TYR A 41 -7.18 -5.95 -9.66
CA TYR A 41 -5.83 -5.52 -9.33
C TYR A 41 -5.46 -6.07 -7.96
N GLU A 42 -4.19 -6.38 -7.74
CA GLU A 42 -3.63 -6.75 -6.44
C GLU A 42 -2.87 -5.58 -5.84
N ALA A 43 -3.00 -5.40 -4.52
CA ALA A 43 -2.19 -4.41 -3.82
C ALA A 43 -0.71 -4.77 -3.95
N ASP A 44 0.12 -3.79 -4.28
CA ASP A 44 1.56 -3.94 -4.26
C ASP A 44 2.05 -3.79 -2.81
N PRO A 45 2.51 -4.86 -2.16
CA PRO A 45 2.87 -4.82 -0.75
C PRO A 45 4.11 -3.96 -0.48
N ASN A 46 4.94 -3.71 -1.49
CA ASN A 46 6.15 -2.89 -1.34
C ASN A 46 5.86 -1.39 -1.40
N HIS A 47 4.74 -0.99 -2.03
CA HIS A 47 4.40 0.41 -2.26
C HIS A 47 3.04 0.82 -1.68
N THR A 48 2.31 -0.09 -1.01
CA THR A 48 1.07 0.22 -0.31
C THR A 48 1.35 0.39 1.18
N LEU A 49 1.06 1.58 1.69
CA LEU A 49 1.41 1.97 3.05
C LEU A 49 0.23 2.66 3.75
N VAL A 50 0.12 2.48 5.06
CA VAL A 50 -0.73 3.29 5.94
C VAL A 50 0.17 4.02 6.95
N GLU A 51 0.32 5.32 6.78
CA GLU A 51 0.91 6.21 7.77
C GLU A 51 -0.16 6.53 8.83
N TRP A 52 0.24 6.52 10.10
CA TRP A 52 -0.59 6.94 11.22
C TRP A 52 0.10 8.05 12.00
N GLU A 53 -0.69 9.02 12.45
CA GLU A 53 -0.24 10.15 13.26
C GLU A 53 -1.14 10.31 14.48
N LEU A 54 -0.54 10.54 15.65
CA LEU A 54 -1.22 10.92 16.88
C LEU A 54 -0.48 12.06 17.62
N ASN A 55 -1.19 12.74 18.52
CA ASN A 55 -0.56 13.71 19.43
C ASN A 55 0.11 12.98 20.59
N HIS A 56 1.38 13.29 20.82
CA HIS A 56 2.17 12.71 21.89
C HIS A 56 2.39 13.77 22.98
N LEU A 57 1.71 13.61 24.12
CA LEU A 57 1.82 14.42 25.34
C LEU A 57 1.53 15.93 25.13
N GLY A 58 0.92 16.31 24.02
CA GLY A 58 0.72 17.71 23.68
C GLY A 58 1.97 18.45 23.17
N PHE A 59 3.13 17.78 23.13
CA PHE A 59 4.39 18.40 22.71
C PHE A 59 4.64 18.30 21.21
N SER A 60 4.28 17.17 20.59
CA SER A 60 4.54 16.95 19.16
C SER A 60 3.58 15.91 18.58
N PRO A 61 3.34 15.92 17.26
CA PRO A 61 2.83 14.76 16.58
C PRO A 61 3.87 13.63 16.61
N TYR A 62 3.41 12.39 16.66
CA TYR A 62 4.22 11.22 16.43
C TYR A 62 3.55 10.33 15.38
N PHE A 63 4.33 9.71 14.53
CA PHE A 63 3.84 8.91 13.42
C PHE A 63 4.68 7.67 13.17
N GLY A 64 4.08 6.70 12.52
CA GLY A 64 4.70 5.49 12.03
C GLY A 64 3.91 4.95 10.85
N ILE A 65 4.30 3.80 10.34
CA ILE A 65 3.71 3.19 9.17
C ILE A 65 3.40 1.71 9.39
N PHE A 66 2.35 1.23 8.71
CA PHE A 66 2.12 -0.18 8.43
C PHE A 66 2.43 -0.42 6.95
N GLY A 67 3.17 -1.48 6.67
CA GLY A 67 3.53 -1.93 5.32
C GLY A 67 3.11 -3.37 5.06
N ASP A 68 3.64 -3.97 3.99
CA ASP A 68 3.36 -5.36 3.56
C ASP A 68 1.86 -5.62 3.34
N ILE A 69 1.10 -4.58 2.97
CA ILE A 69 -0.35 -4.64 2.79
C ILE A 69 -0.69 -5.44 1.54
N THR A 70 -1.57 -6.42 1.69
CA THR A 70 -2.04 -7.27 0.60
C THR A 70 -3.55 -7.12 0.40
N GLY A 71 -4.05 -7.54 -0.75
CA GLY A 71 -5.48 -7.52 -1.03
C GLY A 71 -5.80 -7.20 -2.47
N THR A 72 -7.06 -6.92 -2.75
CA THR A 72 -7.56 -6.74 -4.11
C THR A 72 -8.39 -5.48 -4.26
N LEU A 73 -8.34 -4.92 -5.46
CA LEU A 73 -9.22 -3.87 -5.94
C LEU A 73 -9.90 -4.37 -7.22
N GLN A 74 -11.22 -4.41 -7.23
CA GLN A 74 -12.01 -4.53 -8.46
C GLN A 74 -12.38 -3.13 -8.91
N LEU A 75 -11.99 -2.76 -10.11
CA LEU A 75 -12.20 -1.40 -10.64
C LEU A 75 -12.64 -1.45 -12.10
N ASP A 76 -13.72 -0.72 -12.40
CA ASP A 76 -14.05 -0.28 -13.75
C ASP A 76 -13.82 1.25 -13.81
N PRO A 77 -12.85 1.74 -14.58
CA PRO A 77 -12.59 3.18 -14.67
C PRO A 77 -13.76 3.98 -15.27
N LYS A 78 -14.69 3.32 -15.96
CA LYS A 78 -15.92 3.94 -16.49
C LYS A 78 -17.07 3.98 -15.47
N ALA A 79 -16.99 3.14 -14.42
CA ALA A 79 -18.00 3.04 -13.36
C ALA A 79 -17.33 2.94 -11.96
N PRO A 80 -16.51 3.92 -11.56
CA PRO A 80 -15.71 3.84 -10.34
C PRO A 80 -16.54 3.72 -9.06
N GLN A 81 -17.82 4.10 -9.08
CA GLN A 81 -18.75 3.91 -7.98
C GLN A 81 -19.03 2.44 -7.67
N ASN A 82 -18.75 1.52 -8.59
CA ASN A 82 -18.91 0.08 -8.42
C ASN A 82 -17.63 -0.60 -7.91
N ALA A 83 -16.56 0.17 -7.68
CA ALA A 83 -15.30 -0.39 -7.21
C ALA A 83 -15.45 -1.08 -5.86
N LYS A 84 -14.67 -2.17 -5.69
CA LYS A 84 -14.62 -2.92 -4.43
C LYS A 84 -13.16 -3.11 -4.04
N VAL A 85 -12.83 -2.78 -2.79
CA VAL A 85 -11.52 -2.99 -2.23
C VAL A 85 -11.61 -3.88 -0.99
N SER A 86 -10.69 -4.83 -0.90
CA SER A 86 -10.54 -5.68 0.27
C SER A 86 -9.04 -5.85 0.53
N VAL A 87 -8.57 -5.36 1.67
CA VAL A 87 -7.14 -5.37 2.03
C VAL A 87 -6.93 -5.92 3.43
N LYS A 88 -5.76 -6.50 3.62
CA LYS A 88 -5.22 -7.00 4.87
C LYS A 88 -3.97 -6.21 5.23
N ILE A 89 -3.90 -5.74 6.46
CA ILE A 89 -2.86 -4.87 6.98
C ILE A 89 -2.18 -5.63 8.13
N PRO A 90 -0.95 -6.15 7.94
CA PRO A 90 -0.26 -6.89 8.98
C PRO A 90 0.25 -5.91 10.06
N ILE A 91 -0.42 -5.89 11.21
CA ILE A 91 -0.10 -4.98 12.33
C ILE A 91 1.28 -5.28 12.91
N SER A 92 1.73 -6.53 12.83
CA SER A 92 3.10 -6.94 13.20
C SER A 92 4.21 -6.28 12.38
N LYS A 93 3.86 -5.66 11.25
CA LYS A 93 4.79 -4.92 10.36
C LYS A 93 4.81 -3.42 10.63
N VAL A 94 4.29 -3.00 11.79
CA VAL A 94 4.41 -1.60 12.22
C VAL A 94 5.88 -1.18 12.30
N THR A 95 6.17 0.02 11.81
CA THR A 95 7.52 0.59 11.85
C THR A 95 7.44 2.06 12.27
N THR A 96 8.38 2.48 13.10
CA THR A 96 8.65 3.87 13.44
C THR A 96 10.12 4.17 13.22
N ALA A 97 10.51 5.44 13.19
CA ALA A 97 11.92 5.84 13.09
C ALA A 97 12.76 5.42 14.31
N SER A 98 12.11 5.09 15.45
CA SER A 98 12.77 4.60 16.64
C SER A 98 12.60 3.08 16.77
N ALA A 99 13.68 2.32 16.66
CA ALA A 99 13.66 0.87 16.87
C ALA A 99 13.12 0.49 18.25
N GLY A 100 13.49 1.27 19.30
CA GLY A 100 12.99 1.05 20.66
C GLY A 100 11.48 1.26 20.78
N LEU A 101 10.93 2.26 20.09
CA LEU A 101 9.48 2.46 20.10
C LEU A 101 8.74 1.41 19.25
N THR A 102 9.28 1.03 18.10
CA THR A 102 8.74 -0.10 17.31
C THR A 102 8.65 -1.36 18.17
N ALA A 103 9.73 -1.70 18.92
CA ALA A 103 9.73 -2.81 19.86
C ALA A 103 8.70 -2.63 20.99
N HIS A 104 8.51 -1.41 21.49
CA HIS A 104 7.49 -1.13 22.52
C HIS A 104 6.07 -1.35 22.01
N LEU A 105 5.76 -0.96 20.78
CA LEU A 105 4.42 -1.19 20.20
C LEU A 105 4.06 -2.68 20.12
N LEU A 106 5.06 -3.55 19.99
CA LEU A 106 4.90 -5.00 19.86
C LEU A 106 5.26 -5.76 21.16
N ARG A 107 5.50 -5.06 22.25
CA ARG A 107 5.94 -5.66 23.51
C ARG A 107 4.83 -6.49 24.17
N ALA A 108 5.21 -7.60 24.76
CA ALA A 108 4.34 -8.39 25.64
C ALA A 108 3.87 -7.59 26.85
N PRO A 109 2.73 -7.95 27.45
CA PRO A 109 2.31 -7.38 28.73
C PRO A 109 3.42 -7.48 29.79
N LYS A 110 3.48 -6.50 30.69
CA LYS A 110 4.46 -6.50 31.80
C LYS A 110 4.21 -7.63 32.77
N GLU A 111 2.96 -8.01 32.94
CA GLU A 111 2.53 -9.07 33.86
C GLU A 111 1.89 -10.20 33.07
N ALA A 112 2.08 -11.43 33.53
CA ALA A 112 1.46 -12.61 32.93
C ALA A 112 -0.09 -12.49 32.96
N GLY A 113 -0.73 -12.67 31.82
CA GLY A 113 -2.19 -12.52 31.69
C GLY A 113 -2.69 -11.08 31.61
N GLY A 114 -1.80 -10.08 31.67
CA GLY A 114 -2.13 -8.67 31.46
C GLY A 114 -2.42 -8.33 30.00
N LYS A 115 -2.83 -7.08 29.77
CA LYS A 115 -2.98 -6.53 28.42
C LYS A 115 -1.69 -5.82 27.98
N PRO A 116 -1.29 -5.91 26.70
CA PRO A 116 -0.17 -5.14 26.19
C PRO A 116 -0.50 -3.64 26.22
N ASP A 117 0.52 -2.80 26.30
CA ASP A 117 0.36 -1.33 26.24
C ASP A 117 -0.24 -0.88 24.89
N PHE A 118 0.11 -1.61 23.82
CA PHE A 118 -0.33 -1.35 22.44
C PHE A 118 -0.71 -2.66 21.74
N PHE A 119 -0.09 -3.00 20.60
CA PHE A 119 -0.48 -4.13 19.76
C PHE A 119 -0.09 -5.50 20.32
N GLY A 120 0.98 -5.55 21.14
CA GLY A 120 1.50 -6.81 21.68
C GLY A 120 2.35 -7.61 20.69
N PRO A 121 2.88 -8.78 21.12
CA PRO A 121 3.90 -9.52 20.35
C PRO A 121 3.35 -10.29 19.16
N SER A 122 2.05 -10.53 19.14
CA SER A 122 1.39 -11.31 18.08
C SER A 122 0.02 -10.71 17.72
N PRO A 123 -0.01 -9.46 17.23
CA PRO A 123 -1.25 -8.80 16.89
C PRO A 123 -1.91 -9.48 15.69
N ALA A 124 -3.23 -9.61 15.72
CA ALA A 124 -4.00 -10.00 14.55
C ALA A 124 -3.87 -8.94 13.45
N ASP A 125 -3.90 -9.38 12.19
CA ASP A 125 -3.96 -8.46 11.06
C ASP A 125 -5.25 -7.64 11.12
N ALA A 126 -5.17 -6.36 10.74
CA ALA A 126 -6.36 -5.58 10.46
C ALA A 126 -6.84 -5.83 9.04
N THR A 127 -8.14 -5.64 8.80
CA THR A 127 -8.72 -5.75 7.47
C THR A 127 -9.64 -4.57 7.18
N PHE A 128 -9.67 -4.12 5.93
CA PHE A 128 -10.66 -3.17 5.45
C PHE A 128 -11.37 -3.74 4.23
N VAL A 129 -12.71 -3.77 4.29
CA VAL A 129 -13.56 -4.24 3.19
C VAL A 129 -14.56 -3.15 2.86
N SER A 130 -14.49 -2.60 1.65
CA SER A 130 -15.40 -1.54 1.22
C SER A 130 -16.84 -2.03 1.12
N THR A 131 -17.77 -1.17 1.53
CA THR A 131 -19.22 -1.39 1.43
C THR A 131 -19.87 -0.45 0.42
N SER A 132 -19.27 0.72 0.20
CA SER A 132 -19.75 1.66 -0.82
C SER A 132 -18.64 2.61 -1.29
N VAL A 133 -18.76 3.07 -2.54
CA VAL A 133 -17.92 4.12 -3.12
C VAL A 133 -18.84 5.22 -3.63
N LYS A 134 -18.69 6.42 -3.08
CA LYS A 134 -19.48 7.60 -3.45
C LYS A 134 -18.58 8.66 -4.04
N PRO A 135 -18.61 8.91 -5.36
CA PRO A 135 -17.88 10.00 -5.98
C PRO A 135 -18.22 11.35 -5.34
N THR A 136 -17.21 12.18 -5.12
CA THR A 136 -17.36 13.52 -4.51
C THR A 136 -16.85 14.64 -5.42
N GLY A 137 -16.24 14.29 -6.55
CA GLY A 137 -15.71 15.21 -7.55
C GLY A 137 -14.77 14.49 -8.52
N PRO A 138 -14.20 15.19 -9.50
CA PRO A 138 -13.27 14.60 -10.44
C PRO A 138 -12.08 13.94 -9.72
N GLY A 139 -11.93 12.63 -9.93
CA GLY A 139 -10.87 11.83 -9.30
C GLY A 139 -10.96 11.71 -7.77
N LYS A 140 -12.13 12.00 -7.17
CA LYS A 140 -12.33 11.94 -5.71
C LYS A 140 -13.55 11.11 -5.36
N ALA A 141 -13.47 10.35 -4.27
CA ALA A 141 -14.58 9.57 -3.74
C ALA A 141 -14.47 9.39 -2.21
N ASN A 142 -15.60 9.23 -1.57
CA ASN A 142 -15.68 8.66 -0.24
C ASN A 142 -15.84 7.15 -0.38
N VAL A 143 -14.87 6.39 0.13
CA VAL A 143 -14.91 4.93 0.20
C VAL A 143 -15.26 4.53 1.63
N THR A 144 -16.50 4.10 1.84
CA THR A 144 -16.92 3.56 3.14
C THR A 144 -16.72 2.06 3.18
N GLY A 145 -16.25 1.55 4.29
CA GLY A 145 -16.01 0.12 4.49
C GLY A 145 -15.95 -0.25 5.96
N ASN A 146 -15.90 -1.55 6.21
CA ASN A 146 -15.72 -2.13 7.53
C ASN A 146 -14.24 -2.30 7.80
N LEU A 147 -13.72 -1.56 8.80
CA LEU A 147 -12.38 -1.77 9.36
C LEU A 147 -12.51 -2.73 10.54
N THR A 148 -11.89 -3.89 10.43
CA THR A 148 -11.70 -4.79 11.57
C THR A 148 -10.28 -4.61 12.09
N PHE A 149 -10.15 -4.19 13.35
CA PHE A 149 -8.88 -3.96 14.00
C PHE A 149 -8.96 -4.44 15.44
N ASN A 150 -7.94 -5.19 15.92
CA ASN A 150 -7.95 -5.78 17.26
C ASN A 150 -9.25 -6.56 17.59
N GLY A 151 -9.79 -7.28 16.61
CA GLY A 151 -11.03 -8.04 16.77
C GLY A 151 -12.32 -7.21 16.78
N VAL A 152 -12.24 -5.88 16.69
CA VAL A 152 -13.40 -4.98 16.67
C VAL A 152 -13.64 -4.49 15.25
N THR A 153 -14.88 -4.56 14.78
CA THR A 153 -15.28 -4.06 13.46
C THR A 153 -16.09 -2.77 13.58
N LYS A 154 -15.66 -1.73 12.87
CA LYS A 154 -16.35 -0.43 12.79
C LYS A 154 -16.43 0.06 11.35
N PRO A 155 -17.50 0.77 10.97
CA PRO A 155 -17.54 1.47 9.69
C PRO A 155 -16.57 2.65 9.70
N VAL A 156 -15.76 2.76 8.65
CA VAL A 156 -14.81 3.87 8.43
C VAL A 156 -14.99 4.39 7.01
N THR A 157 -14.93 5.71 6.84
CA THR A 157 -14.98 6.36 5.53
C THR A 157 -13.62 6.97 5.21
N LEU A 158 -13.08 6.60 4.07
CA LEU A 158 -11.83 7.09 3.52
C LEU A 158 -12.12 8.19 2.50
N ALA A 159 -11.61 9.40 2.72
CA ALA A 159 -11.59 10.45 1.70
C ALA A 159 -10.48 10.11 0.70
N THR A 160 -10.85 9.60 -0.46
CA THR A 160 -9.95 9.01 -1.45
C THR A 160 -9.77 9.92 -2.65
N THR A 161 -8.54 10.03 -3.12
CA THR A 161 -8.16 10.74 -4.35
C THR A 161 -7.42 9.79 -5.29
N PHE A 162 -7.81 9.77 -6.56
CA PHE A 162 -7.08 9.11 -7.62
C PHE A 162 -5.73 9.79 -7.81
N TYR A 163 -4.65 9.04 -7.66
CA TYR A 163 -3.28 9.57 -7.79
C TYR A 163 -2.77 9.48 -9.22
N GLY A 164 -2.94 8.31 -9.85
CA GLY A 164 -2.54 8.08 -11.23
C GLY A 164 -2.78 6.66 -11.70
N ALA A 165 -2.74 6.48 -13.01
CA ALA A 165 -2.80 5.17 -13.66
C ALA A 165 -1.87 5.13 -14.87
N GLY A 166 -1.46 3.95 -15.28
CA GLY A 166 -0.63 3.76 -16.45
C GLY A 166 -0.17 2.31 -16.61
N LYS A 167 0.56 2.08 -17.69
CA LYS A 167 1.16 0.78 -17.96
C LYS A 167 2.67 0.88 -17.81
N MET A 168 3.24 -0.04 -17.05
CA MET A 168 4.68 -0.13 -16.93
C MET A 168 5.31 -0.49 -18.28
N PRO A 169 6.51 0.03 -18.59
CA PRO A 169 7.27 -0.40 -19.76
C PRO A 169 7.47 -1.92 -19.76
N ALA A 170 7.52 -2.53 -20.96
CA ALA A 170 7.65 -3.99 -21.10
C ALA A 170 8.85 -4.57 -20.34
N GLN A 171 10.00 -3.87 -20.34
CA GLN A 171 11.21 -4.25 -19.61
C GLN A 171 11.04 -4.19 -18.07
N MET A 172 9.98 -3.53 -17.57
CA MET A 172 9.61 -3.45 -16.16
C MET A 172 8.32 -4.24 -15.85
N GLY A 173 8.00 -5.24 -16.70
CA GLY A 173 6.87 -6.16 -16.51
C GLY A 173 5.59 -5.82 -17.23
N GLY A 174 5.45 -4.63 -17.84
CA GLY A 174 4.36 -4.28 -18.76
C GLY A 174 2.94 -4.24 -18.15
N SER A 175 2.80 -4.35 -16.82
CA SER A 175 1.51 -4.40 -16.12
C SER A 175 0.80 -3.05 -16.09
N GLU A 176 -0.52 -3.07 -16.06
CA GLU A 176 -1.32 -1.89 -15.70
C GLU A 176 -1.24 -1.64 -14.20
N ASN A 177 -1.06 -0.38 -13.82
CA ASN A 177 -0.98 0.04 -12.42
C ASN A 177 -1.92 1.21 -12.17
N VAL A 178 -2.48 1.25 -10.96
CA VAL A 178 -3.33 2.34 -10.51
C VAL A 178 -3.01 2.67 -9.06
N GLY A 179 -2.96 3.96 -8.76
CA GLY A 179 -2.64 4.47 -7.44
C GLY A 179 -3.71 5.41 -6.89
N PHE A 180 -3.86 5.38 -5.58
CA PHE A 180 -4.76 6.24 -4.82
C PHE A 180 -4.06 6.76 -3.57
N GLU A 181 -4.48 7.94 -3.15
CA GLU A 181 -4.20 8.47 -1.83
C GLU A 181 -5.52 8.58 -1.06
N ALA A 182 -5.51 8.21 0.22
CA ALA A 182 -6.70 8.35 1.04
C ALA A 182 -6.34 8.83 2.45
N THR A 183 -7.30 9.50 3.10
CA THR A 183 -7.16 9.97 4.47
C THR A 183 -8.40 9.66 5.27
N THR A 184 -8.21 9.46 6.58
CA THR A 184 -9.31 9.38 7.56
C THR A 184 -8.76 9.67 8.96
N THR A 185 -9.66 9.85 9.91
CA THR A 185 -9.33 9.88 11.33
C THR A 185 -10.17 8.82 12.04
N ILE A 186 -9.55 8.02 12.87
CA ILE A 186 -10.21 7.03 13.72
C ILE A 186 -9.94 7.32 15.19
N LYS A 187 -10.80 6.80 16.08
CA LYS A 187 -10.51 6.77 17.52
C LYS A 187 -9.93 5.41 17.86
N ARG A 188 -8.73 5.39 18.44
CA ARG A 188 -8.08 4.13 18.83
C ARG A 188 -8.82 3.43 19.97
N SER A 189 -9.52 4.18 20.83
CA SER A 189 -10.40 3.62 21.87
C SER A 189 -11.56 2.78 21.29
N ASP A 190 -12.07 3.13 20.09
CA ASP A 190 -13.10 2.34 19.39
C ASP A 190 -12.64 0.92 19.06
N PHE A 191 -11.33 0.68 19.01
CA PHE A 191 -10.70 -0.62 18.72
C PHE A 191 -9.98 -1.22 19.94
N GLY A 192 -10.29 -0.73 21.14
CA GLY A 192 -9.76 -1.27 22.41
C GLY A 192 -8.36 -0.78 22.79
N PHE A 193 -7.79 0.20 22.08
CA PHE A 193 -6.49 0.80 22.38
C PHE A 193 -6.61 2.09 23.20
N GLY A 194 -7.43 2.08 24.27
CA GLY A 194 -7.70 3.27 25.09
C GLY A 194 -6.64 3.58 26.14
N SER A 195 -5.59 2.77 26.29
CA SER A 195 -4.54 3.03 27.30
C SER A 195 -3.84 4.37 27.04
N MET A 196 -3.43 5.05 28.11
CA MET A 196 -2.70 6.32 28.08
C MET A 196 -3.46 7.52 27.47
N ILE A 197 -4.78 7.44 27.28
CA ILE A 197 -5.60 8.61 26.97
C ILE A 197 -5.78 9.44 28.27
N PRO A 198 -5.61 10.79 28.23
CA PRO A 198 -5.40 11.64 27.06
C PRO A 198 -3.93 11.96 26.76
N LEU A 199 -2.95 11.36 27.45
CA LEU A 199 -1.53 11.63 27.23
C LEU A 199 -1.11 11.35 25.77
N LEU A 200 -1.63 10.27 25.20
CA LEU A 200 -1.63 10.01 23.76
C LEU A 200 -3.06 10.25 23.26
N SER A 201 -3.20 11.03 22.18
CA SER A 201 -4.53 11.34 21.67
C SER A 201 -5.32 10.08 21.32
N ASP A 202 -6.63 10.12 21.54
CA ASP A 202 -7.54 9.08 21.10
C ASP A 202 -7.68 9.10 19.57
N GLU A 203 -7.73 10.28 18.96
CA GLU A 203 -7.76 10.45 17.52
C GLU A 203 -6.41 10.10 16.93
N VAL A 204 -6.46 9.25 15.89
CA VAL A 204 -5.35 8.86 15.05
C VAL A 204 -5.69 9.21 13.61
N LYS A 205 -4.90 10.08 13.01
CA LYS A 205 -5.00 10.40 11.60
C LYS A 205 -4.31 9.31 10.79
N LEU A 206 -4.96 8.87 9.72
CA LEU A 206 -4.41 7.90 8.78
C LEU A 206 -4.24 8.56 7.41
N LYS A 207 -3.07 8.36 6.81
CA LYS A 207 -2.78 8.68 5.42
C LYS A 207 -2.36 7.41 4.71
N ILE A 208 -3.02 7.10 3.60
CA ILE A 208 -2.86 5.85 2.88
C ILE A 208 -2.31 6.17 1.50
N ALA A 209 -1.19 5.53 1.15
CA ALA A 209 -0.69 5.44 -0.21
C ALA A 209 -1.01 4.02 -0.70
N ALA A 210 -1.90 3.91 -1.68
CA ALA A 210 -2.36 2.62 -2.18
C ALA A 210 -1.95 2.43 -3.64
N ALA A 211 -1.07 1.47 -3.88
CA ALA A 211 -0.62 1.08 -5.20
C ALA A 211 -1.18 -0.31 -5.54
N PHE A 212 -1.72 -0.44 -6.74
CA PHE A 212 -2.31 -1.68 -7.22
C PHE A 212 -1.79 -2.01 -8.61
N THR A 213 -1.51 -3.29 -8.83
CA THR A 213 -1.05 -3.85 -10.12
C THR A 213 -2.09 -4.81 -10.66
N LYS A 214 -2.39 -4.72 -11.95
CA LYS A 214 -3.37 -5.60 -12.61
C LYS A 214 -2.89 -7.04 -12.59
N LYS A 215 -3.79 -7.93 -12.25
CA LYS A 215 -3.60 -9.37 -12.26
C LYS A 215 -3.65 -9.95 -13.67
#